data_dc18174eb1a5817022b92919cce037a8
#
_entry.id   dc18174eb1a5817022b92919cce037a8
#
_cell.length_a   1.000
_cell.length_b   1.000
_cell.length_c   1.000
_cell.angle_alpha   90.00
_cell.angle_beta   90.00
_cell.angle_gamma   90.00
#
_symmetry.space_group_name_H-M   'P 1'
#
loop_
_entity.id
_entity.type
_entity.pdbx_description
1 polymer ?
#
loop_
_entity_poly.entity_id
_entity_poly.type
_entity_poly.pdbx_seq_one_letter_code
_entity_poly.pdbx_strand_id
1 'polypeptide(L)'
;KGQASAFIIIAAHPSVIFEAGFQLSYLAVIFIIAFYAPLYRLVKLRNRVADYLWQMTAVSLVAQAGTMALSVRLFNIFPLMFLLTNIVVIPVSFVVLILAMLLLVSSPVPALASFFAMLLDHLARFTLSFTGMVSSAEHGVITGIGMSAAETIMMTLTLALLLAALLRTARV
;
A
#
# COMPACT_ATOMS: atom_id res chain seq x y z
N LYS A 1 -15.51 3.29 -11.46
CA LYS A 1 -14.93 4.66 -11.40
C LYS A 1 -13.40 4.63 -11.64
N GLY A 2 -12.65 3.66 -11.11
CA GLY A 2 -11.20 3.55 -11.34
C GLY A 2 -10.79 3.29 -12.79
N GLN A 3 -11.62 2.61 -13.58
CA GLN A 3 -11.33 2.35 -14.99
C GLN A 3 -11.40 3.62 -15.85
N ALA A 4 -12.31 4.55 -15.53
CA ALA A 4 -12.41 5.81 -16.24
C ALA A 4 -11.20 6.72 -15.99
N SER A 5 -10.68 6.77 -14.74
CA SER A 5 -9.47 7.56 -14.43
C SER A 5 -8.23 7.00 -15.13
N ALA A 6 -8.07 5.67 -15.16
CA ALA A 6 -7.00 5.02 -15.92
C ALA A 6 -7.04 5.40 -17.39
N PHE A 7 -8.23 5.29 -18.00
CA PHE A 7 -8.42 5.61 -19.42
C PHE A 7 -8.08 7.07 -19.74
N ILE A 8 -8.52 8.01 -18.91
CA ILE A 8 -8.22 9.45 -19.09
C ILE A 8 -6.72 9.74 -18.99
N ILE A 9 -6.03 9.16 -17.99
CA ILE A 9 -4.59 9.36 -17.81
C ILE A 9 -3.80 8.76 -18.98
N ILE A 10 -4.14 7.55 -19.41
CA ILE A 10 -3.49 6.88 -20.54
C ILE A 10 -3.74 7.63 -21.84
N ALA A 11 -4.94 8.16 -22.05
CA ALA A 11 -5.27 8.93 -23.24
C ALA A 11 -4.53 10.28 -23.30
N ALA A 12 -4.28 10.91 -22.15
CA ALA A 12 -3.54 12.17 -22.06
C ALA A 12 -2.02 11.98 -22.19
N HIS A 13 -1.47 10.93 -21.59
CA HIS A 13 -0.04 10.63 -21.55
C HIS A 13 0.22 9.14 -21.64
N PRO A 14 0.31 8.55 -22.86
CA PRO A 14 0.48 7.10 -23.01
C PRO A 14 1.76 6.53 -22.39
N SER A 15 2.80 7.35 -22.21
CA SER A 15 4.05 6.95 -21.55
C SER A 15 3.89 6.58 -20.06
N VAL A 16 2.83 7.06 -19.40
CA VAL A 16 2.54 6.79 -17.98
C VAL A 16 2.37 5.28 -17.69
N ILE A 17 1.96 4.49 -18.69
CA ILE A 17 1.84 3.03 -18.55
C ILE A 17 3.17 2.37 -18.16
N PHE A 18 4.30 2.96 -18.58
CA PHE A 18 5.64 2.46 -18.28
C PHE A 18 6.21 3.00 -16.97
N GLU A 19 5.52 3.92 -16.32
CA GLU A 19 5.95 4.46 -15.03
C GLU A 19 5.71 3.43 -13.91
N ALA A 20 6.73 3.25 -13.07
CA ALA A 20 6.71 2.32 -11.94
C ALA A 20 5.52 2.58 -10.99
N GLY A 21 5.24 3.86 -10.70
CA GLY A 21 4.15 4.26 -9.83
C GLY A 21 2.77 3.87 -10.38
N PHE A 22 2.56 4.05 -11.68
CA PHE A 22 1.33 3.63 -12.35
C PHE A 22 1.14 2.13 -12.28
N GLN A 23 2.16 1.35 -12.69
CA GLN A 23 2.09 -0.11 -12.73
C GLN A 23 1.85 -0.70 -11.33
N LEU A 24 2.59 -0.25 -10.31
CA LEU A 24 2.43 -0.71 -8.93
C LEU A 24 1.04 -0.37 -8.37
N SER A 25 0.56 0.86 -8.60
CA SER A 25 -0.76 1.28 -8.11
C SER A 25 -1.89 0.47 -8.73
N TYR A 26 -1.84 0.21 -10.04
CA TYR A 26 -2.89 -0.57 -10.71
C TYR A 26 -2.84 -2.05 -10.33
N LEU A 27 -1.65 -2.65 -10.19
CA LEU A 27 -1.52 -4.03 -9.69
C LEU A 27 -2.08 -4.15 -8.27
N ALA A 28 -1.74 -3.22 -7.37
CA ALA A 28 -2.29 -3.21 -6.02
C ALA A 28 -3.82 -3.15 -6.04
N VAL A 29 -4.40 -2.24 -6.81
CA VAL A 29 -5.86 -2.07 -6.91
C VAL A 29 -6.54 -3.31 -7.49
N ILE A 30 -5.98 -3.92 -8.54
CA ILE A 30 -6.52 -5.15 -9.14
C ILE A 30 -6.55 -6.27 -8.11
N PHE A 31 -5.45 -6.49 -7.39
CA PHE A 31 -5.38 -7.52 -6.36
C PHE A 31 -6.33 -7.24 -5.19
N ILE A 32 -6.42 -5.99 -4.72
CA ILE A 32 -7.36 -5.61 -3.66
C ILE A 32 -8.80 -5.90 -4.09
N ILE A 33 -9.21 -5.49 -5.29
CA ILE A 33 -10.58 -5.74 -5.79
C ILE A 33 -10.87 -7.24 -5.89
N ALA A 34 -9.90 -8.03 -6.36
CA ALA A 34 -10.08 -9.46 -6.58
C ALA A 34 -10.06 -10.28 -5.28
N PHE A 35 -9.16 -9.97 -4.35
CA PHE A 35 -8.82 -10.88 -3.25
C PHE A 35 -9.09 -10.33 -1.84
N TYR A 36 -9.30 -9.02 -1.66
CA TYR A 36 -9.54 -8.47 -0.33
C TYR A 36 -10.80 -9.04 0.34
N ALA A 37 -11.94 -8.98 -0.34
CA ALA A 37 -13.20 -9.42 0.25
C ALA A 37 -13.20 -10.92 0.60
N PRO A 38 -12.71 -11.82 -0.25
CA PRO A 38 -12.54 -13.22 0.13
C PRO A 38 -11.60 -13.42 1.32
N LEU A 39 -10.43 -12.75 1.33
CA LEU A 39 -9.45 -12.89 2.41
C LEU A 39 -9.99 -12.35 3.74
N TYR A 40 -10.61 -11.18 3.73
CA TYR A 40 -11.18 -10.57 4.92
C TYR A 40 -12.22 -11.47 5.60
N ARG A 41 -13.05 -12.16 4.80
CA ARG A 41 -14.12 -13.05 5.30
C ARG A 41 -13.62 -14.33 5.94
N LEU A 42 -12.34 -14.69 5.81
CA LEU A 42 -11.78 -15.90 6.42
C LEU A 42 -11.75 -15.81 7.95
N VAL A 43 -11.57 -14.61 8.49
CA VAL A 43 -11.49 -14.39 9.94
C VAL A 43 -12.64 -13.47 10.36
N LYS A 44 -13.52 -13.98 11.17
CA LYS A 44 -14.63 -13.22 11.77
C LYS A 44 -14.24 -12.80 13.17
N LEU A 45 -13.93 -11.52 13.35
CA LEU A 45 -13.56 -10.96 14.64
C LEU A 45 -14.73 -10.23 15.27
N ARG A 46 -14.98 -10.49 16.56
CA ARG A 46 -16.08 -9.88 17.32
C ARG A 46 -15.70 -8.52 17.91
N ASN A 47 -14.40 -8.28 18.08
CA ASN A 47 -13.89 -7.04 18.62
C ASN A 47 -13.64 -6.03 17.50
N ARG A 48 -14.19 -4.82 17.62
CA ARG A 48 -14.07 -3.75 16.61
C ARG A 48 -12.61 -3.35 16.32
N VAL A 49 -11.76 -3.29 17.36
CA VAL A 49 -10.35 -2.95 17.20
C VAL A 49 -9.60 -4.06 16.47
N ALA A 50 -9.81 -5.31 16.87
CA ALA A 50 -9.21 -6.45 16.20
C ALA A 50 -9.70 -6.59 14.76
N ASP A 51 -10.98 -6.32 14.48
CA ASP A 51 -11.52 -6.32 13.13
C ASP A 51 -10.90 -5.23 12.25
N TYR A 52 -10.73 -4.02 12.78
CA TYR A 52 -10.04 -2.93 12.08
C TYR A 52 -8.58 -3.29 11.74
N LEU A 53 -7.85 -3.86 12.70
CA LEU A 53 -6.48 -4.32 12.47
C LEU A 53 -6.43 -5.44 11.42
N TRP A 54 -7.40 -6.36 11.45
CA TRP A 54 -7.51 -7.41 10.45
C TRP A 54 -7.82 -6.85 9.05
N GLN A 55 -8.71 -5.88 8.93
CA GLN A 55 -8.99 -5.19 7.67
C GLN A 55 -7.70 -4.58 7.08
N MET A 56 -6.94 -3.83 7.90
CA MET A 56 -5.67 -3.24 7.48
C MET A 56 -4.65 -4.29 7.07
N THR A 57 -4.53 -5.36 7.82
CA THR A 57 -3.65 -6.49 7.53
C THR A 57 -4.05 -7.16 6.22
N ALA A 58 -5.32 -7.46 6.02
CA ALA A 58 -5.83 -8.11 4.81
C ALA A 58 -5.59 -7.27 3.54
N VAL A 59 -5.86 -5.96 3.61
CA VAL A 59 -5.55 -5.04 2.48
C VAL A 59 -4.06 -5.03 2.19
N SER A 60 -3.22 -4.91 3.22
CA SER A 60 -1.76 -4.86 3.06
C SER A 60 -1.20 -6.14 2.46
N LEU A 61 -1.66 -7.30 2.93
CA LEU A 61 -1.23 -8.60 2.39
C LEU A 61 -1.59 -8.76 0.92
N VAL A 62 -2.82 -8.41 0.54
CA VAL A 62 -3.28 -8.52 -0.84
C VAL A 62 -2.56 -7.53 -1.75
N ALA A 63 -2.40 -6.28 -1.32
CA ALA A 63 -1.66 -5.27 -2.07
C ALA A 63 -0.20 -5.69 -2.28
N GLN A 64 0.45 -6.18 -1.21
CA GLN A 64 1.83 -6.67 -1.29
C GLN A 64 1.96 -7.87 -2.23
N ALA A 65 1.04 -8.83 -2.17
CA ALA A 65 1.05 -9.97 -3.09
C ALA A 65 0.96 -9.53 -4.56
N GLY A 66 0.15 -8.49 -4.85
CA GLY A 66 0.04 -7.95 -6.20
C GLY A 66 1.27 -7.20 -6.67
N THR A 67 1.90 -6.44 -5.80
CA THR A 67 3.02 -5.55 -6.16
C THR A 67 4.39 -6.18 -5.96
N MET A 68 4.49 -7.29 -5.21
CA MET A 68 5.74 -7.93 -4.79
C MET A 68 6.71 -8.16 -5.94
N ALA A 69 6.27 -8.88 -6.98
CA ALA A 69 7.12 -9.26 -8.10
C ALA A 69 7.64 -8.04 -8.87
N LEU A 70 6.77 -7.06 -9.09
CA LEU A 70 7.14 -5.83 -9.80
C LEU A 70 8.06 -4.94 -8.94
N SER A 71 7.82 -4.85 -7.63
CA SER A 71 8.69 -4.11 -6.71
C SER A 71 10.10 -4.69 -6.67
N VAL A 72 10.23 -6.01 -6.59
CA VAL A 72 11.52 -6.70 -6.62
C VAL A 72 12.24 -6.41 -7.94
N ARG A 73 11.55 -6.47 -9.07
CA ARG A 73 12.13 -6.18 -10.39
C ARG A 73 12.60 -4.74 -10.53
N LEU A 74 11.81 -3.77 -10.07
CA LEU A 74 12.09 -2.35 -10.29
C LEU A 74 13.11 -1.78 -9.30
N PHE A 75 13.05 -2.24 -8.05
CA PHE A 75 13.85 -1.68 -6.97
C PHE A 75 14.93 -2.63 -6.44
N ASN A 76 14.94 -3.89 -6.85
CA ASN A 76 15.80 -4.96 -6.30
C ASN A 76 15.66 -5.11 -4.78
N ILE A 77 14.49 -4.77 -4.23
CA ILE A 77 14.23 -4.68 -2.79
C ILE A 77 12.91 -5.36 -2.49
N PHE A 78 12.90 -6.21 -1.44
CA PHE A 78 11.70 -6.74 -0.85
C PHE A 78 11.62 -6.38 0.63
N PRO A 79 10.65 -5.55 1.05
CA PRO A 79 10.49 -5.16 2.45
C PRO A 79 9.79 -6.27 3.22
N LEU A 80 10.49 -6.92 4.16
CA LEU A 80 9.91 -7.96 5.02
C LEU A 80 8.96 -7.38 6.08
N MET A 81 9.27 -6.18 6.56
CA MET A 81 8.52 -5.50 7.63
C MET A 81 7.35 -4.65 7.10
N PHE A 82 6.94 -4.85 5.83
CA PHE A 82 5.88 -4.04 5.21
C PHE A 82 4.57 -4.06 6.01
N LEU A 83 4.23 -5.19 6.62
CA LEU A 83 2.99 -5.34 7.37
C LEU A 83 2.99 -4.47 8.62
N LEU A 84 4.08 -4.51 9.39
CA LEU A 84 4.26 -3.67 10.57
C LEU A 84 4.23 -2.18 10.20
N THR A 85 4.95 -1.84 9.14
CA THR A 85 5.00 -0.47 8.62
C THR A 85 3.62 0.02 8.21
N ASN A 86 2.87 -0.78 7.45
CA ASN A 86 1.56 -0.40 6.95
C ASN A 86 0.51 -0.23 8.05
N ILE A 87 0.53 -1.05 9.11
CA ILE A 87 -0.39 -0.92 10.26
C ILE A 87 -0.24 0.46 10.92
N VAL A 88 0.97 1.02 10.95
CA VAL A 88 1.24 2.33 11.55
C VAL A 88 1.11 3.45 10.52
N VAL A 89 1.75 3.31 9.36
CA VAL A 89 1.86 4.39 8.36
C VAL A 89 0.51 4.70 7.70
N ILE A 90 -0.34 3.70 7.43
CA ILE A 90 -1.63 3.95 6.76
C ILE A 90 -2.55 4.84 7.61
N PRO A 91 -2.80 4.55 8.92
CA PRO A 91 -3.61 5.44 9.75
C PRO A 91 -2.98 6.83 9.92
N VAL A 92 -1.66 6.89 10.09
CA VAL A 92 -0.96 8.17 10.24
C VAL A 92 -1.06 8.99 8.96
N SER A 93 -0.89 8.39 7.79
CA SER A 93 -1.03 9.06 6.49
C SER A 93 -2.44 9.65 6.30
N PHE A 94 -3.47 8.96 6.77
CA PHE A 94 -4.84 9.48 6.74
C PHE A 94 -4.98 10.75 7.61
N VAL A 95 -4.40 10.75 8.81
CA VAL A 95 -4.39 11.93 9.69
C VAL A 95 -3.59 13.08 9.05
N VAL A 96 -2.42 12.78 8.46
CA VAL A 96 -1.59 13.75 7.72
C VAL A 96 -2.38 14.39 6.60
N LEU A 97 -3.13 13.60 5.83
CA LEU A 97 -3.97 14.12 4.74
C LEU A 97 -5.06 15.09 5.27
N ILE A 98 -5.74 14.72 6.36
CA ILE A 98 -6.74 15.60 6.99
C ILE A 98 -6.09 16.91 7.47
N LEU A 99 -4.95 16.82 8.16
CA LEU A 99 -4.23 18.00 8.65
C LEU A 99 -3.75 18.90 7.51
N ALA A 100 -3.29 18.32 6.40
CA ALA A 100 -2.92 19.07 5.21
C ALA A 100 -4.11 19.83 4.61
N MET A 101 -5.28 19.20 4.54
CA MET A 101 -6.51 19.84 4.10
C MET A 101 -6.93 20.98 5.05
N LEU A 102 -6.84 20.75 6.37
CA LEU A 102 -7.15 21.78 7.37
C LEU A 102 -6.16 22.95 7.30
N LEU A 103 -4.87 22.68 7.07
CA LEU A 103 -3.86 23.70 6.85
C LEU A 103 -4.20 24.58 5.63
N LEU A 104 -4.58 23.96 4.52
CA LEU A 104 -4.99 24.71 3.31
C LEU A 104 -6.20 25.60 3.58
N VAL A 105 -7.23 25.07 4.22
CA VAL A 105 -8.46 25.83 4.55
C VAL A 105 -8.19 26.94 5.55
N SER A 106 -7.31 26.70 6.53
CA SER A 106 -6.96 27.68 7.56
C SER A 106 -5.88 28.68 7.15
N SER A 107 -5.36 28.57 5.93
CA SER A 107 -4.32 29.46 5.36
C SER A 107 -4.56 30.97 5.56
N PRO A 108 -5.82 31.50 5.48
CA PRO A 108 -6.06 32.92 5.72
C PRO A 108 -5.92 33.35 7.20
N VAL A 109 -5.88 32.40 8.13
CA VAL A 109 -5.73 32.69 9.58
C VAL A 109 -4.38 32.17 10.08
N PRO A 110 -3.34 33.05 10.22
CA PRO A 110 -1.98 32.61 10.48
C PRO A 110 -1.81 31.76 11.74
N ALA A 111 -2.56 32.04 12.80
CA ALA A 111 -2.50 31.30 14.07
C ALA A 111 -2.99 29.86 13.92
N LEU A 112 -4.07 29.62 13.16
CA LEU A 112 -4.58 28.28 12.88
C LEU A 112 -3.66 27.52 11.89
N ALA A 113 -3.18 28.21 10.87
CA ALA A 113 -2.26 27.64 9.90
C ALA A 113 -0.96 27.17 10.56
N SER A 114 -0.38 27.97 11.44
CA SER A 114 0.84 27.59 12.19
C SER A 114 0.62 26.39 13.12
N PHE A 115 -0.53 26.31 13.76
CA PHE A 115 -0.90 25.16 14.60
C PHE A 115 -0.97 23.85 13.79
N PHE A 116 -1.71 23.87 12.66
CA PHE A 116 -1.82 22.67 11.81
C PHE A 116 -0.49 22.31 11.12
N ALA A 117 0.31 23.32 10.74
CA ALA A 117 1.64 23.09 10.18
C ALA A 117 2.57 22.40 11.19
N MET A 118 2.56 22.83 12.46
CA MET A 118 3.34 22.20 13.52
C MET A 118 2.92 20.74 13.75
N LEU A 119 1.61 20.46 13.78
CA LEU A 119 1.10 19.10 13.95
C LEU A 119 1.51 18.19 12.78
N LEU A 120 1.43 18.73 11.57
CA LEU A 120 1.80 18.03 10.34
C LEU A 120 3.29 17.72 10.29
N ASP A 121 4.15 18.66 10.70
CA ASP A 121 5.60 18.45 10.79
C ASP A 121 5.94 17.35 11.80
N HIS A 122 5.31 17.33 12.97
CA HIS A 122 5.53 16.28 13.96
C HIS A 122 5.13 14.90 13.46
N LEU A 123 3.97 14.78 12.83
CA LEU A 123 3.51 13.51 12.26
C LEU A 123 4.36 13.04 11.08
N ALA A 124 4.82 13.97 10.25
CA ALA A 124 5.73 13.65 9.14
C ALA A 124 7.08 13.14 9.67
N ARG A 125 7.67 13.82 10.64
CA ARG A 125 8.91 13.38 11.32
C ARG A 125 8.76 12.03 12.00
N PHE A 126 7.64 11.82 12.70
CA PHE A 126 7.33 10.52 13.31
C PHE A 126 7.31 9.42 12.25
N THR A 127 6.60 9.64 11.14
CA THR A 127 6.50 8.66 10.04
C THR A 127 7.87 8.36 9.45
N LEU A 128 8.68 9.38 9.18
CA LEU A 128 10.03 9.22 8.65
C LEU A 128 10.95 8.48 9.62
N SER A 129 10.91 8.82 10.91
CA SER A 129 11.71 8.16 11.94
C SER A 129 11.30 6.69 12.12
N PHE A 130 9.99 6.42 12.14
CA PHE A 130 9.46 5.07 12.27
C PHE A 130 9.83 4.20 11.08
N THR A 131 9.63 4.69 9.86
CA THR A 131 10.00 3.95 8.64
C THR A 131 11.50 3.75 8.53
N GLY A 132 12.30 4.76 8.92
CA GLY A 132 13.77 4.66 9.00
C GLY A 132 14.23 3.59 9.99
N MET A 133 13.63 3.54 11.18
CA MET A 133 13.94 2.53 12.19
C MET A 133 13.57 1.12 11.73
N VAL A 134 12.43 0.96 11.08
CA VAL A 134 12.00 -0.36 10.55
C VAL A 134 12.88 -0.81 9.39
N SER A 135 13.29 0.11 8.51
CA SER A 135 14.14 -0.22 7.35
C SER A 135 15.60 -0.51 7.74
N SER A 136 16.08 0.05 8.85
CA SER A 136 17.44 -0.18 9.36
C SER A 136 17.57 -1.47 10.18
N ALA A 137 16.46 -2.17 10.48
CA ALA A 137 16.51 -3.46 11.15
C ALA A 137 17.25 -4.48 10.25
N GLU A 138 18.16 -5.26 10.82
CA GLU A 138 19.08 -6.19 10.12
C GLU A 138 18.39 -7.13 9.11
N HIS A 139 17.11 -7.42 9.31
CA HIS A 139 16.29 -8.26 8.43
C HIS A 139 15.08 -7.54 7.85
N GLY A 140 15.08 -6.21 7.88
CA GLY A 140 13.92 -5.41 7.43
C GLY A 140 13.71 -5.43 5.92
N VAL A 141 14.77 -5.69 5.16
CA VAL A 141 14.76 -5.59 3.69
C VAL A 141 15.68 -6.65 3.09
N ILE A 142 15.19 -7.40 2.11
CA ILE A 142 16.02 -8.27 1.26
C ILE A 142 16.40 -7.46 0.02
N THR A 143 17.69 -7.37 -0.27
CA THR A 143 18.24 -6.65 -1.45
C THR A 143 18.95 -7.62 -2.40
N GLY A 144 19.15 -7.20 -3.65
CA GLY A 144 19.94 -7.96 -4.62
C GLY A 144 19.19 -9.09 -5.35
N ILE A 145 17.85 -9.08 -5.31
CA ILE A 145 17.03 -10.06 -6.03
C ILE A 145 16.73 -9.49 -7.43
N GLY A 146 17.61 -9.78 -8.40
CA GLY A 146 17.34 -9.42 -9.79
C GLY A 146 16.25 -10.32 -10.39
N MET A 147 15.22 -9.72 -10.99
CA MET A 147 14.15 -10.46 -11.71
C MET A 147 13.99 -9.96 -13.14
N SER A 148 13.91 -10.89 -14.09
CA SER A 148 13.57 -10.62 -15.48
C SER A 148 12.06 -10.30 -15.63
N ALA A 149 11.68 -9.74 -16.79
CA ALA A 149 10.27 -9.48 -17.09
C ALA A 149 9.40 -10.74 -17.06
N ALA A 150 9.91 -11.84 -17.61
CA ALA A 150 9.22 -13.11 -17.67
C ALA A 150 8.99 -13.68 -16.26
N GLU A 151 10.01 -13.69 -15.42
CA GLU A 151 9.92 -14.14 -14.02
C GLU A 151 8.94 -13.31 -13.21
N THR A 152 8.91 -11.98 -13.42
CA THR A 152 7.95 -11.08 -12.77
C THR A 152 6.51 -11.44 -13.14
N ILE A 153 6.24 -11.66 -14.42
CA ILE A 153 4.90 -12.06 -14.91
C ILE A 153 4.52 -13.42 -14.33
N MET A 154 5.40 -14.40 -14.44
CA MET A 154 5.15 -15.76 -13.92
C MET A 154 4.88 -15.73 -12.41
N MET A 155 5.67 -15.00 -11.62
CA MET A 155 5.50 -14.89 -10.18
C MET A 155 4.18 -14.21 -9.82
N THR A 156 3.80 -13.13 -10.52
CA THR A 156 2.53 -12.43 -10.30
C THR A 156 1.34 -13.34 -10.59
N LEU A 157 1.38 -14.07 -11.71
CA LEU A 157 0.33 -15.03 -12.07
C LEU A 157 0.26 -16.20 -11.07
N THR A 158 1.39 -16.73 -10.65
CA THR A 158 1.45 -17.80 -9.66
C THR A 158 0.85 -17.36 -8.32
N LEU A 159 1.19 -16.16 -7.84
CA LEU A 159 0.61 -15.58 -6.63
C LEU A 159 -0.91 -15.37 -6.75
N ALA A 160 -1.38 -14.88 -7.90
CA ALA A 160 -2.82 -14.72 -8.15
C ALA A 160 -3.55 -16.07 -8.15
N LEU A 161 -3.00 -17.10 -8.80
CA LEU A 161 -3.57 -18.44 -8.84
C LEU A 161 -3.55 -19.11 -7.46
N LEU A 162 -2.46 -18.98 -6.70
CA LEU A 162 -2.37 -19.50 -5.32
C LEU A 162 -3.41 -18.83 -4.41
N LEU A 163 -3.54 -17.52 -4.45
CA LEU A 163 -4.56 -16.79 -3.71
C LEU A 163 -5.97 -17.24 -4.11
N ALA A 164 -6.25 -17.37 -5.41
CA ALA A 164 -7.54 -17.83 -5.89
C ALA A 164 -7.84 -19.26 -5.42
N ALA A 165 -6.87 -20.16 -5.43
CA ALA A 165 -7.01 -21.54 -4.97
C ALA A 165 -7.27 -21.60 -3.46
N LEU A 166 -6.42 -20.93 -2.66
CA LEU A 166 -6.54 -20.87 -1.20
C LEU A 166 -7.89 -20.31 -0.75
N LEU A 167 -8.35 -19.25 -1.42
CA LEU A 167 -9.62 -18.60 -1.09
C LEU A 167 -10.85 -19.39 -1.56
N ARG A 168 -10.70 -20.28 -2.54
CA ARG A 168 -11.75 -21.22 -2.93
C ARG A 168 -11.89 -22.37 -1.93
N THR A 169 -10.76 -22.96 -1.50
CA THR A 169 -10.78 -24.08 -0.53
C THR A 169 -11.26 -23.63 0.83
N ALA A 170 -11.03 -22.39 1.23
CA ALA A 170 -11.49 -21.85 2.50
C ALA A 170 -13.00 -21.46 2.54
N ARG A 171 -13.71 -21.58 1.40
CA ARG A 171 -15.17 -21.35 1.32
C ARG A 171 -16.00 -22.62 1.46
N VAL A 172 -15.37 -23.78 1.44
CA VAL A 172 -15.99 -25.10 1.68
C VAL A 172 -15.96 -25.44 3.15
#